data_f99fa15ffa288133d634df14f953ffca
#
_entry.id   f99fa15ffa288133d634df14f953ffca
#
_cell.length_a   1.000
_cell.length_b   1.000
_cell.length_c   1.000
_cell.angle_alpha   90.00
_cell.angle_beta   90.00
_cell.angle_gamma   90.00
#
_symmetry.space_group_name_H-M   'P 1'
#
loop_
_entity.id
_entity.type
_entity.pdbx_description
1 polymer ?
#
loop_
_entity_poly.entity_id
_entity_poly.type
_entity_poly.pdbx_seq_one_letter_code
_entity_poly.pdbx_strand_id
1 'polypeptide(L)'
;MTANIATLAELLDAAGTTWRVYDIGRRVQKLDKATFADIESTKQAYPFPLAQHALLAIQFWDAKASAEPYVWFLKLPLDEQSKLVAASRDHFANMVLEAVGTQLLGDEKEQSKLDNNPYVFTPNANKRAAFNAHIKVELRQSASQYYEHTQLYFSGKLGWQQWQSIAVQGLADFAARLNQGDNEQRLCSAWEHLPAEVRQPLAAQLENAQVSTQVAEMLQQSIQHALGKNDKALLIDSLRAISFAPASGICCAAIDEVLASNWAEDADICQVIAGRLWTHLQAPERLAAFMEKSAQITSEQPVFASLFADLVAIPTLRPHVLAMLRCEQRSEALSRAIGGLFS
;
A
#
# COMPACT_ATOMS: atom_id res chain seq x y z
N MET A 1 -14.48 38.81 3.30
CA MET A 1 -15.26 37.56 3.28
C MET A 1 -14.26 36.47 3.65
N THR A 2 -14.32 36.00 4.88
CA THR A 2 -13.54 34.81 5.30
C THR A 2 -14.09 33.62 4.53
N ALA A 3 -13.34 33.09 3.57
CA ALA A 3 -13.69 31.86 2.90
C ALA A 3 -13.87 30.79 3.99
N ASN A 4 -15.04 30.16 4.03
CA ASN A 4 -15.30 29.07 4.95
C ASN A 4 -14.49 27.86 4.41
N ILE A 5 -13.29 27.66 4.93
CA ILE A 5 -12.40 26.54 4.55
C ILE A 5 -12.97 25.30 5.21
N ALA A 6 -13.55 24.41 4.41
CA ALA A 6 -14.22 23.20 4.89
C ALA A 6 -13.40 21.92 4.64
N THR A 7 -12.34 21.98 3.80
CA THR A 7 -11.54 20.81 3.43
C THR A 7 -10.04 21.11 3.46
N LEU A 8 -9.22 20.06 3.52
CA LEU A 8 -7.75 20.21 3.43
C LEU A 8 -7.32 20.70 2.05
N ALA A 9 -8.01 20.28 0.99
CA ALA A 9 -7.78 20.77 -0.36
C ALA A 9 -8.00 22.27 -0.44
N GLU A 10 -9.12 22.78 0.08
CA GLU A 10 -9.42 24.22 0.14
C GLU A 10 -8.40 24.98 0.99
N LEU A 11 -7.94 24.40 2.11
CA LEU A 11 -6.90 24.97 2.95
C LEU A 11 -5.60 25.18 2.18
N LEU A 12 -5.14 24.13 1.47
CA LEU A 12 -3.90 24.16 0.70
C LEU A 12 -3.98 25.10 -0.52
N ASP A 13 -5.15 25.14 -1.17
CA ASP A 13 -5.39 26.05 -2.29
C ASP A 13 -5.46 27.52 -1.80
N ALA A 14 -6.12 27.79 -0.67
CA ALA A 14 -6.17 29.12 -0.05
C ALA A 14 -4.79 29.62 0.40
N ALA A 15 -3.91 28.70 0.82
CA ALA A 15 -2.51 29.00 1.14
C ALA A 15 -1.65 29.25 -0.11
N GLY A 16 -2.20 29.11 -1.33
CA GLY A 16 -1.45 29.30 -2.59
C GLY A 16 -0.38 28.24 -2.86
N THR A 17 -0.48 27.08 -2.20
CA THR A 17 0.49 26.00 -2.34
C THR A 17 0.18 25.11 -3.55
N THR A 18 1.22 24.53 -4.14
CA THR A 18 1.08 23.35 -5.01
C THR A 18 1.10 22.11 -4.15
N TRP A 19 0.14 21.19 -4.34
CA TRP A 19 0.03 20.01 -3.50
C TRP A 19 -0.35 18.75 -4.28
N ARG A 20 -0.02 17.60 -3.71
CA ARG A 20 -0.34 16.25 -4.20
C ARG A 20 -0.71 15.35 -3.04
N VAL A 21 -1.59 14.39 -3.28
CA VAL A 21 -2.03 13.41 -2.29
C VAL A 21 -1.75 12.00 -2.77
N TYR A 22 -1.33 11.15 -1.84
CA TYR A 22 -1.03 9.74 -2.08
C TYR A 22 -1.69 8.89 -1.00
N ASP A 23 -2.24 7.72 -1.40
CA ASP A 23 -2.40 6.61 -0.47
C ASP A 23 -1.01 6.07 -0.12
N ILE A 24 -0.78 5.78 1.16
CA ILE A 24 0.42 5.08 1.64
C ILE A 24 0.08 3.89 2.54
N GLY A 25 -1.18 3.58 2.67
CA GLY A 25 -1.67 2.44 3.43
C GLY A 25 -1.42 1.13 2.68
N ARG A 26 -2.24 0.87 1.70
CA ARG A 26 -2.11 -0.35 0.89
C ARG A 26 -0.94 -0.28 -0.06
N ARG A 27 -0.81 0.81 -0.83
CA ARG A 27 0.30 1.10 -1.74
C ARG A 27 0.71 2.55 -1.67
N VAL A 28 1.90 2.86 -2.17
CA VAL A 28 2.25 4.24 -2.46
C VAL A 28 1.70 4.55 -3.86
N GLN A 29 0.56 5.22 -3.89
CA GLN A 29 -0.11 5.56 -5.15
C GLN A 29 -0.78 6.93 -5.06
N LYS A 30 -0.67 7.69 -6.15
CA LYS A 30 -1.24 9.02 -6.22
C LYS A 30 -2.76 8.97 -6.31
N LEU A 31 -3.41 9.87 -5.58
CA LEU A 31 -4.82 10.21 -5.75
C LEU A 31 -4.92 11.49 -6.58
N ASP A 32 -5.80 11.50 -7.58
CA ASP A 32 -6.07 12.74 -8.30
C ASP A 32 -6.85 13.72 -7.43
N LYS A 33 -6.72 15.01 -7.73
CA LYS A 33 -7.32 16.07 -6.92
C LYS A 33 -8.85 16.03 -6.88
N ALA A 34 -9.50 15.64 -7.97
CA ALA A 34 -10.95 15.55 -8.04
C ALA A 34 -11.47 14.40 -7.17
N THR A 35 -10.85 13.22 -7.27
CA THR A 35 -11.15 12.08 -6.40
C THR A 35 -10.94 12.45 -4.93
N PHE A 36 -9.85 13.14 -4.59
CA PHE A 36 -9.60 13.55 -3.21
C PHE A 36 -10.65 14.54 -2.70
N ALA A 37 -11.07 15.51 -3.51
CA ALA A 37 -12.15 16.45 -3.15
C ALA A 37 -13.49 15.72 -2.94
N ASP A 38 -13.81 14.70 -3.74
CA ASP A 38 -15.02 13.90 -3.56
C ASP A 38 -14.95 13.02 -2.29
N ILE A 39 -13.77 12.52 -1.94
CA ILE A 39 -13.52 11.82 -0.67
C ILE A 39 -13.72 12.78 0.50
N GLU A 40 -13.11 13.97 0.48
CA GLU A 40 -13.23 14.97 1.54
C GLU A 40 -14.66 15.44 1.74
N SER A 41 -15.41 15.61 0.65
CA SER A 41 -16.83 15.99 0.69
C SER A 41 -17.78 14.82 0.98
N THR A 42 -17.26 13.64 1.31
CA THR A 42 -17.99 12.39 1.61
C THR A 42 -18.91 11.90 0.48
N LYS A 43 -18.75 12.43 -0.73
CA LYS A 43 -19.47 11.97 -1.93
C LYS A 43 -18.99 10.58 -2.37
N GLN A 44 -17.69 10.34 -2.21
CA GLN A 44 -17.05 9.07 -2.56
C GLN A 44 -16.42 8.42 -1.33
N ALA A 45 -16.50 7.08 -1.24
CA ALA A 45 -15.78 6.32 -0.24
C ALA A 45 -14.26 6.30 -0.57
N TYR A 46 -13.43 6.26 0.47
CA TYR A 46 -11.99 6.10 0.30
C TYR A 46 -11.66 4.75 -0.33
N PRO A 47 -10.92 4.69 -1.44
CA PRO A 47 -10.77 3.45 -2.21
C PRO A 47 -9.84 2.42 -1.57
N PHE A 48 -8.96 2.83 -0.65
CA PHE A 48 -7.86 2.01 -0.11
C PHE A 48 -7.86 1.92 1.43
N PRO A 49 -9.00 1.67 2.08
CA PRO A 49 -9.08 1.64 3.53
C PRO A 49 -8.14 0.59 4.11
N LEU A 50 -7.49 0.92 5.23
CA LEU A 50 -6.66 0.00 5.99
C LEU A 50 -6.97 0.16 7.49
N ALA A 51 -7.43 -0.91 8.15
CA ALA A 51 -7.82 -0.87 9.56
C ALA A 51 -8.75 0.33 9.87
N GLN A 52 -9.79 0.54 9.04
CA GLN A 52 -10.77 1.63 9.14
C GLN A 52 -10.18 3.06 9.06
N HIS A 53 -9.04 3.22 8.40
CA HIS A 53 -8.42 4.53 8.21
C HIS A 53 -8.02 4.76 6.76
N ALA A 54 -8.05 6.03 6.35
CA ALA A 54 -7.32 6.54 5.21
C ALA A 54 -5.91 6.92 5.67
N LEU A 55 -4.89 6.25 5.14
CA LEU A 55 -3.49 6.57 5.40
C LEU A 55 -2.95 7.36 4.22
N LEU A 56 -2.75 8.66 4.43
CA LEU A 56 -2.43 9.62 3.37
C LEU A 56 -1.04 10.21 3.56
N ALA A 57 -0.37 10.49 2.45
CA ALA A 57 0.73 11.46 2.40
C ALA A 57 0.28 12.66 1.57
N ILE A 58 0.24 13.83 2.18
CA ILE A 58 -0.06 15.09 1.51
C ILE A 58 1.27 15.86 1.38
N GLN A 59 1.76 15.95 0.15
CA GLN A 59 2.95 16.73 -0.20
C GLN A 59 2.52 18.11 -0.68
N PHE A 60 3.14 19.17 -0.17
CA PHE A 60 2.84 20.53 -0.57
C PHE A 60 4.09 21.42 -0.52
N TRP A 61 4.12 22.44 -1.37
CA TRP A 61 5.21 23.42 -1.46
C TRP A 61 4.72 24.74 -2.04
N ASP A 62 5.45 25.80 -1.75
CA ASP A 62 5.27 27.08 -2.45
C ASP A 62 5.91 26.99 -3.83
N ALA A 63 5.13 27.16 -4.90
CA ALA A 63 5.64 27.13 -6.27
C ALA A 63 6.62 28.26 -6.60
N LYS A 64 6.65 29.32 -5.78
CA LYS A 64 7.54 30.48 -5.95
C LYS A 64 8.82 30.36 -5.12
N ALA A 65 8.85 29.51 -4.12
CA ALA A 65 10.02 29.25 -3.31
C ALA A 65 10.73 27.98 -3.80
N SER A 66 12.06 27.98 -3.83
CA SER A 66 12.88 26.80 -4.14
C SER A 66 13.00 25.83 -2.95
N ALA A 67 12.09 25.91 -1.98
CA ALA A 67 12.10 25.10 -0.78
C ALA A 67 11.78 23.64 -1.08
N GLU A 68 12.34 22.73 -0.27
CA GLU A 68 11.96 21.32 -0.29
C GLU A 68 10.47 21.18 0.07
N PRO A 69 9.75 20.21 -0.57
CA PRO A 69 8.35 19.99 -0.26
C PRO A 69 8.15 19.54 1.19
N TYR A 70 7.13 20.07 1.83
CA TYR A 70 6.62 19.54 3.10
C TYR A 70 5.75 18.33 2.86
N VAL A 71 5.67 17.42 3.85
CA VAL A 71 4.80 16.24 3.78
C VAL A 71 4.08 16.07 5.12
N TRP A 72 2.75 15.97 5.06
CA TRP A 72 1.96 15.46 6.15
C TRP A 72 1.65 13.98 5.93
N PHE A 73 1.92 13.15 6.93
CA PHE A 73 1.48 11.77 6.97
C PHE A 73 0.25 11.69 7.88
N LEU A 74 -0.93 11.51 7.29
CA LEU A 74 -2.20 11.57 7.99
C LEU A 74 -2.87 10.20 8.07
N LYS A 75 -3.42 9.91 9.24
CA LYS A 75 -4.25 8.75 9.53
C LYS A 75 -5.64 9.25 9.91
N LEU A 76 -6.54 9.31 8.93
CA LEU A 76 -7.91 9.82 9.13
C LEU A 76 -8.90 8.66 9.25
N PRO A 77 -9.78 8.65 10.27
CA PRO A 77 -10.75 7.57 10.46
C PRO A 77 -11.82 7.57 9.36
N LEU A 78 -12.29 6.36 9.05
CA LEU A 78 -13.36 6.09 8.11
C LEU A 78 -14.57 5.49 8.83
N ASP A 79 -15.75 5.77 8.33
CA ASP A 79 -17.00 5.14 8.78
C ASP A 79 -17.15 3.71 8.21
N GLU A 80 -18.28 3.06 8.53
CA GLU A 80 -18.57 1.69 8.08
C GLU A 80 -18.73 1.59 6.56
N GLN A 81 -18.98 2.70 5.86
CA GLN A 81 -19.04 2.78 4.41
C GLN A 81 -17.69 3.15 3.77
N SER A 82 -16.63 3.22 4.58
CA SER A 82 -15.29 3.69 4.20
C SER A 82 -15.29 5.13 3.69
N LYS A 83 -16.22 5.95 4.14
CA LYS A 83 -16.22 7.38 3.93
C LYS A 83 -15.44 8.07 5.04
N LEU A 84 -14.82 9.19 4.70
CA LEU A 84 -14.05 9.98 5.65
C LEU A 84 -14.97 10.55 6.75
N VAL A 85 -14.55 10.41 8.01
CA VAL A 85 -15.23 11.06 9.13
C VAL A 85 -14.92 12.56 9.07
N ALA A 86 -15.88 13.36 8.58
CA ALA A 86 -15.72 14.78 8.32
C ALA A 86 -15.24 15.56 9.56
N ALA A 87 -15.79 15.24 10.75
CA ALA A 87 -15.38 15.90 12.00
C ALA A 87 -13.88 15.77 12.30
N SER A 88 -13.27 14.63 11.96
CA SER A 88 -11.82 14.39 12.17
C SER A 88 -10.97 15.20 11.19
N ARG A 89 -11.39 15.28 9.92
CA ARG A 89 -10.76 16.13 8.91
C ARG A 89 -10.84 17.61 9.31
N ASP A 90 -12.04 18.08 9.70
CA ASP A 90 -12.30 19.46 10.09
C ASP A 90 -11.49 19.85 11.33
N HIS A 91 -11.40 18.93 12.30
CA HIS A 91 -10.58 19.16 13.49
C HIS A 91 -9.11 19.33 13.12
N PHE A 92 -8.55 18.46 12.26
CA PHE A 92 -7.17 18.61 11.79
C PHE A 92 -6.96 19.92 11.00
N ALA A 93 -7.88 20.27 10.10
CA ALA A 93 -7.82 21.54 9.34
C ALA A 93 -7.81 22.77 10.27
N ASN A 94 -8.66 22.77 11.30
CA ASN A 94 -8.71 23.85 12.30
C ASN A 94 -7.40 23.93 13.10
N MET A 95 -6.81 22.80 13.51
CA MET A 95 -5.51 22.79 14.18
C MET A 95 -4.40 23.42 13.33
N VAL A 96 -4.39 23.14 12.01
CA VAL A 96 -3.45 23.76 11.07
C VAL A 96 -3.69 25.27 10.97
N LEU A 97 -4.94 25.71 10.85
CA LEU A 97 -5.30 27.14 10.79
C LEU A 97 -4.90 27.89 12.06
N GLU A 98 -5.14 27.31 13.24
CA GLU A 98 -4.72 27.87 14.53
C GLU A 98 -3.20 28.00 14.62
N ALA A 99 -2.45 26.93 14.24
CA ALA A 99 -0.99 26.96 14.27
C ALA A 99 -0.40 28.01 13.30
N VAL A 100 -0.95 28.16 12.11
CA VAL A 100 -0.53 29.21 11.16
C VAL A 100 -0.88 30.60 11.69
N GLY A 101 -2.05 30.77 12.30
CA GLY A 101 -2.48 32.03 12.91
C GLY A 101 -1.58 32.47 14.07
N THR A 102 -1.18 31.51 14.93
CA THR A 102 -0.31 31.79 16.10
C THR A 102 1.17 31.94 15.73
N GLN A 103 1.63 31.29 14.66
CA GLN A 103 2.99 31.48 14.13
C GLN A 103 3.20 32.95 13.68
N LEU A 104 2.16 33.59 13.16
CA LEU A 104 2.17 35.03 12.87
C LEU A 104 2.28 35.89 14.13
N LEU A 105 1.93 35.35 15.28
CA LEU A 105 1.99 36.02 16.61
C LEU A 105 3.22 35.61 17.45
N GLY A 106 4.09 34.70 16.92
CA GLY A 106 5.34 34.30 17.55
C GLY A 106 5.20 33.29 18.71
N ASP A 107 4.14 32.50 18.77
CA ASP A 107 3.94 31.50 19.82
C ASP A 107 4.37 30.09 19.37
N GLU A 108 5.52 29.61 19.90
CA GLU A 108 6.11 28.30 19.57
C GLU A 108 5.30 27.10 20.12
N LYS A 109 4.38 27.31 21.09
CA LYS A 109 3.64 26.21 21.72
C LYS A 109 2.61 25.54 20.80
N GLU A 110 2.09 26.24 19.81
CA GLU A 110 1.08 25.70 18.88
C GLU A 110 1.70 24.77 17.84
N GLN A 111 2.98 24.94 17.49
CA GLN A 111 3.69 24.05 16.58
C GLN A 111 3.82 22.63 17.16
N SER A 112 3.99 22.53 18.49
CA SER A 112 4.04 21.22 19.18
C SER A 112 2.68 20.48 19.15
N LYS A 113 1.55 21.17 18.96
CA LYS A 113 0.24 20.54 18.82
C LYS A 113 0.05 19.88 17.46
N LEU A 114 0.66 20.41 16.39
CA LEU A 114 0.63 19.78 15.07
C LEU A 114 1.45 18.47 15.04
N ASP A 115 2.53 18.40 15.83
CA ASP A 115 3.39 17.21 15.90
C ASP A 115 2.78 16.11 16.78
N ASN A 116 1.99 16.48 17.80
CA ASN A 116 1.37 15.58 18.77
C ASN A 116 -0.16 15.58 18.68
N ASN A 117 -0.70 15.15 17.55
CA ASN A 117 -2.14 15.02 17.37
C ASN A 117 -2.53 13.60 16.89
N PRO A 118 -3.80 13.17 17.07
CA PRO A 118 -4.23 11.80 16.73
C PRO A 118 -4.23 11.49 15.25
N TYR A 119 -4.08 12.48 14.38
CA TYR A 119 -4.21 12.32 12.93
C TYR A 119 -2.87 12.20 12.22
N VAL A 120 -1.78 12.64 12.84
CA VAL A 120 -0.43 12.47 12.28
C VAL A 120 0.15 11.13 12.72
N PHE A 121 0.82 10.44 11.81
CA PHE A 121 1.51 9.19 12.11
C PHE A 121 2.84 9.10 11.39
N THR A 122 3.72 8.23 11.88
CA THR A 122 4.99 7.93 11.23
C THR A 122 4.88 6.61 10.46
N PRO A 123 4.92 6.63 9.11
CA PRO A 123 4.97 5.40 8.33
C PRO A 123 6.21 4.59 8.65
N ASN A 124 6.15 3.26 8.49
CA ASN A 124 7.33 2.42 8.67
C ASN A 124 8.43 2.74 7.64
N ALA A 125 9.65 2.28 7.91
CA ALA A 125 10.82 2.60 7.10
C ALA A 125 10.66 2.24 5.62
N ASN A 126 10.05 1.08 5.31
CA ASN A 126 9.83 0.64 3.93
C ASN A 126 8.85 1.57 3.19
N LYS A 127 7.74 1.96 3.82
CA LYS A 127 6.76 2.89 3.19
C LYS A 127 7.35 4.29 2.99
N ARG A 128 8.16 4.78 3.94
CA ARG A 128 8.84 6.07 3.79
C ARG A 128 9.86 6.04 2.65
N ALA A 129 10.65 4.96 2.55
CA ALA A 129 11.62 4.80 1.47
C ALA A 129 10.93 4.72 0.10
N ALA A 130 9.85 3.92 -0.02
CA ALA A 130 9.04 3.84 -1.23
C ALA A 130 8.47 5.21 -1.61
N PHE A 131 7.83 5.90 -0.66
CA PHE A 131 7.27 7.23 -0.90
C PHE A 131 8.34 8.22 -1.39
N ASN A 132 9.49 8.32 -0.70
CA ASN A 132 10.58 9.20 -1.09
C ASN A 132 11.10 8.88 -2.50
N ALA A 133 11.26 7.60 -2.84
CA ALA A 133 11.73 7.19 -4.16
C ALA A 133 10.73 7.57 -5.26
N HIS A 134 9.43 7.31 -5.05
CA HIS A 134 8.37 7.65 -6.01
C HIS A 134 8.25 9.17 -6.23
N ILE A 135 8.29 9.96 -5.16
CA ILE A 135 8.26 11.42 -5.24
C ILE A 135 9.44 11.97 -6.04
N LYS A 136 10.66 11.46 -5.81
CA LYS A 136 11.83 11.87 -6.57
C LYS A 136 11.70 11.56 -8.06
N VAL A 137 11.17 10.40 -8.42
CA VAL A 137 10.88 10.05 -9.82
C VAL A 137 9.87 11.03 -10.42
N GLU A 138 8.75 11.29 -9.72
CA GLU A 138 7.69 12.18 -10.20
C GLU A 138 8.15 13.64 -10.34
N LEU A 139 9.05 14.09 -9.45
CA LEU A 139 9.68 15.41 -9.51
C LEU A 139 10.90 15.46 -10.43
N ARG A 140 11.26 14.38 -11.10
CA ARG A 140 12.45 14.25 -11.96
C ARG A 140 13.76 14.57 -11.21
N GLN A 141 13.80 14.27 -9.94
CA GLN A 141 14.98 14.44 -9.10
C GLN A 141 15.89 13.22 -9.17
N SER A 142 17.18 13.42 -8.86
CA SER A 142 18.16 12.34 -8.77
C SER A 142 17.77 11.33 -7.68
N ALA A 143 18.13 10.07 -7.89
CA ALA A 143 18.04 9.05 -6.87
C ALA A 143 18.92 9.37 -5.64
N SER A 144 18.78 8.60 -4.57
CA SER A 144 19.69 8.72 -3.43
C SER A 144 21.10 8.23 -3.78
N GLN A 145 22.07 8.58 -2.95
CA GLN A 145 23.46 8.10 -3.05
C GLN A 145 23.61 6.56 -3.01
N TYR A 146 22.56 5.85 -2.57
CA TYR A 146 22.58 4.39 -2.46
C TYR A 146 22.17 3.66 -3.76
N TYR A 147 21.62 4.39 -4.74
CA TYR A 147 21.03 3.80 -5.94
C TYR A 147 22.05 3.08 -6.83
N GLU A 148 23.17 3.76 -7.16
CA GLU A 148 24.20 3.19 -8.03
C GLU A 148 24.84 1.95 -7.40
N HIS A 149 25.06 1.96 -6.08
CA HIS A 149 25.57 0.81 -5.36
C HIS A 149 24.60 -0.37 -5.41
N THR A 150 23.30 -0.10 -5.28
CA THR A 150 22.25 -1.11 -5.42
C THR A 150 22.20 -1.68 -6.83
N GLN A 151 22.32 -0.85 -7.88
CA GLN A 151 22.42 -1.33 -9.26
C GLN A 151 23.65 -2.23 -9.49
N LEU A 152 24.78 -1.88 -8.88
CA LEU A 152 25.99 -2.67 -8.96
C LEU A 152 25.83 -4.05 -8.29
N TYR A 153 25.12 -4.09 -7.14
CA TYR A 153 24.78 -5.34 -6.46
C TYR A 153 23.87 -6.22 -7.35
N PHE A 154 22.81 -5.67 -7.92
CA PHE A 154 21.89 -6.42 -8.79
C PHE A 154 22.53 -6.86 -10.11
N SER A 155 23.67 -6.29 -10.52
CA SER A 155 24.46 -6.81 -11.63
C SER A 155 25.33 -8.03 -11.27
N GLY A 156 25.33 -8.46 -10.00
CA GLY A 156 26.14 -9.56 -9.47
C GLY A 156 27.62 -9.21 -9.26
N LYS A 157 28.07 -8.00 -9.66
CA LYS A 157 29.50 -7.61 -9.62
C LYS A 157 30.07 -7.50 -8.21
N LEU A 158 29.22 -7.26 -7.20
CA LEU A 158 29.67 -7.19 -5.80
C LEU A 158 29.69 -8.56 -5.13
N GLY A 159 29.04 -9.58 -5.74
CA GLY A 159 28.77 -10.87 -5.09
C GLY A 159 27.59 -10.78 -4.10
N TRP A 160 26.74 -11.81 -4.09
CA TRP A 160 25.49 -11.86 -3.32
C TRP A 160 25.71 -11.82 -1.80
N GLN A 161 26.93 -12.15 -1.35
CA GLN A 161 27.32 -12.15 0.07
C GLN A 161 27.49 -10.72 0.64
N GLN A 162 27.57 -9.68 -0.21
CA GLN A 162 27.75 -8.29 0.22
C GLN A 162 26.43 -7.58 0.51
N TRP A 163 25.39 -8.32 0.83
CA TRP A 163 24.04 -7.81 1.05
C TRP A 163 23.93 -6.79 2.19
N GLN A 164 24.80 -6.87 3.23
CA GLN A 164 24.82 -5.94 4.35
C GLN A 164 25.11 -4.49 3.93
N SER A 165 25.69 -4.28 2.76
CA SER A 165 25.96 -2.95 2.21
C SER A 165 24.76 -2.32 1.52
N ILE A 166 23.64 -3.03 1.39
CA ILE A 166 22.47 -2.59 0.63
C ILE A 166 21.48 -1.87 1.55
N ALA A 167 21.31 -0.59 1.29
CA ALA A 167 20.36 0.25 2.04
C ALA A 167 18.91 0.09 1.52
N VAL A 168 17.93 0.13 2.42
CA VAL A 168 16.50 0.09 2.06
C VAL A 168 16.12 1.22 1.10
N GLN A 169 16.70 2.42 1.25
CA GLN A 169 16.46 3.52 0.32
C GLN A 169 17.00 3.23 -1.09
N GLY A 170 18.13 2.52 -1.21
CA GLY A 170 18.66 2.07 -2.50
C GLY A 170 17.72 1.07 -3.19
N LEU A 171 17.14 0.12 -2.43
CA LEU A 171 16.13 -0.82 -2.95
C LEU A 171 14.87 -0.08 -3.41
N ALA A 172 14.42 0.94 -2.65
CA ALA A 172 13.27 1.75 -3.03
C ALA A 172 13.53 2.56 -4.31
N ASP A 173 14.70 3.18 -4.42
CA ASP A 173 15.10 3.93 -5.62
C ASP A 173 15.22 3.01 -6.85
N PHE A 174 15.71 1.77 -6.66
CA PHE A 174 15.78 0.76 -7.72
C PHE A 174 14.38 0.34 -8.18
N ALA A 175 13.48 -0.01 -7.25
CA ALA A 175 12.10 -0.39 -7.56
C ALA A 175 11.32 0.74 -8.25
N ALA A 176 11.44 1.99 -7.76
CA ALA A 176 10.76 3.14 -8.36
C ALA A 176 11.29 3.52 -9.76
N ARG A 177 12.49 3.06 -10.12
CA ARG A 177 13.15 3.28 -11.42
C ARG A 177 13.34 1.99 -12.20
N LEU A 178 12.51 1.00 -11.94
CA LEU A 178 12.64 -0.33 -12.55
C LEU A 178 12.63 -0.27 -14.08
N ASN A 179 11.83 0.62 -14.66
CA ASN A 179 11.72 0.85 -16.10
C ASN A 179 12.85 1.69 -16.71
N GLN A 180 13.90 2.06 -15.92
CA GLN A 180 15.03 2.86 -16.41
C GLN A 180 16.25 1.99 -16.67
N GLY A 181 16.87 2.20 -17.84
CA GLY A 181 18.07 1.46 -18.24
C GLY A 181 17.82 -0.04 -18.32
N ASP A 182 18.71 -0.80 -17.68
CA ASP A 182 18.69 -2.27 -17.65
C ASP A 182 18.22 -2.83 -16.28
N ASN A 183 17.54 -2.03 -15.46
CA ASN A 183 17.12 -2.43 -14.12
C ASN A 183 16.21 -3.67 -14.12
N GLU A 184 15.29 -3.79 -15.07
CA GLU A 184 14.41 -4.96 -15.17
C GLU A 184 15.21 -6.24 -15.48
N GLN A 185 16.15 -6.18 -16.42
CA GLN A 185 17.00 -7.32 -16.73
C GLN A 185 17.87 -7.73 -15.54
N ARG A 186 18.42 -6.72 -14.83
CA ARG A 186 19.18 -6.97 -13.59
C ARG A 186 18.31 -7.64 -12.53
N LEU A 187 17.08 -7.14 -12.31
CA LEU A 187 16.14 -7.74 -11.38
C LEU A 187 15.86 -9.20 -11.75
N CYS A 188 15.50 -9.47 -13.00
CA CYS A 188 15.20 -10.83 -13.48
C CYS A 188 16.39 -11.78 -13.30
N SER A 189 17.59 -11.31 -13.60
CA SER A 189 18.81 -12.13 -13.45
C SER A 189 19.23 -12.35 -11.99
N ALA A 190 18.92 -11.39 -11.12
CA ALA A 190 19.32 -11.43 -9.72
C ALA A 190 18.35 -12.20 -8.81
N TRP A 191 17.05 -12.24 -9.13
CA TRP A 191 15.97 -12.64 -8.22
C TRP A 191 16.23 -13.97 -7.50
N GLU A 192 16.64 -15.00 -8.23
CA GLU A 192 16.91 -16.34 -7.68
C GLU A 192 18.17 -16.39 -6.79
N HIS A 193 19.06 -15.41 -6.93
CA HIS A 193 20.31 -15.34 -6.18
C HIS A 193 20.21 -14.47 -4.93
N LEU A 194 19.13 -13.68 -4.79
CA LEU A 194 18.97 -12.76 -3.67
C LEU A 194 18.77 -13.51 -2.36
N PRO A 195 19.57 -13.22 -1.32
CA PRO A 195 19.29 -13.70 0.02
C PRO A 195 18.00 -13.07 0.55
N ALA A 196 17.37 -13.74 1.51
CA ALA A 196 16.08 -13.29 2.08
C ALA A 196 16.14 -11.86 2.65
N GLU A 197 17.28 -11.47 3.21
CA GLU A 197 17.57 -10.16 3.78
C GLU A 197 17.50 -9.02 2.77
N VAL A 198 17.69 -9.29 1.48
CA VAL A 198 17.50 -8.32 0.38
C VAL A 198 16.16 -8.54 -0.31
N ARG A 199 15.78 -9.79 -0.57
CA ARG A 199 14.57 -10.13 -1.32
C ARG A 199 13.31 -9.64 -0.60
N GLN A 200 13.20 -9.86 0.71
CA GLN A 200 12.05 -9.44 1.51
C GLN A 200 11.85 -7.90 1.50
N PRO A 201 12.84 -7.05 1.84
CA PRO A 201 12.67 -5.60 1.72
C PRO A 201 12.50 -5.12 0.28
N LEU A 202 13.12 -5.78 -0.72
CA LEU A 202 12.89 -5.46 -2.13
C LEU A 202 11.43 -5.74 -2.53
N ALA A 203 10.86 -6.88 -2.16
CA ALA A 203 9.46 -7.19 -2.42
C ALA A 203 8.52 -6.15 -1.81
N ALA A 204 8.85 -5.62 -0.61
CA ALA A 204 8.13 -4.52 0.02
C ALA A 204 8.26 -3.17 -0.74
N GLN A 205 9.27 -3.00 -1.59
CA GLN A 205 9.37 -1.84 -2.48
C GLN A 205 8.61 -2.10 -3.79
N LEU A 206 8.76 -3.30 -4.39
CA LEU A 206 8.11 -3.68 -5.64
C LEU A 206 6.58 -3.69 -5.53
N GLU A 207 6.00 -3.98 -4.36
CA GLU A 207 4.53 -3.87 -4.15
C GLU A 207 3.98 -2.45 -4.36
N ASN A 208 4.86 -1.43 -4.46
CA ASN A 208 4.50 -0.03 -4.70
C ASN A 208 4.90 0.44 -6.11
N ALA A 209 5.52 -0.41 -6.94
CA ALA A 209 5.98 -0.10 -8.28
C ALA A 209 5.25 -0.96 -9.32
N GLN A 210 4.90 -0.37 -10.47
CA GLN A 210 4.38 -1.16 -11.58
C GLN A 210 5.54 -1.92 -12.24
N VAL A 211 5.47 -3.25 -12.20
CA VAL A 211 6.43 -4.12 -12.86
C VAL A 211 5.96 -4.47 -14.27
N SER A 212 6.89 -4.62 -15.21
CA SER A 212 6.55 -5.01 -16.59
C SER A 212 6.01 -6.44 -16.68
N THR A 213 5.45 -6.79 -17.83
CA THR A 213 4.99 -8.16 -18.10
C THR A 213 6.13 -9.18 -17.95
N GLN A 214 7.35 -8.85 -18.44
CA GLN A 214 8.52 -9.72 -18.31
C GLN A 214 8.88 -10.00 -16.84
N VAL A 215 8.87 -8.97 -16.01
CA VAL A 215 9.12 -9.12 -14.56
C VAL A 215 7.98 -9.91 -13.90
N ALA A 216 6.72 -9.67 -14.29
CA ALA A 216 5.58 -10.41 -13.77
C ALA A 216 5.65 -11.91 -14.13
N GLU A 217 6.07 -12.27 -15.35
CA GLU A 217 6.29 -13.65 -15.78
C GLU A 217 7.40 -14.33 -14.98
N MET A 218 8.52 -13.65 -14.77
CA MET A 218 9.61 -14.14 -13.92
C MET A 218 9.12 -14.39 -12.49
N LEU A 219 8.35 -13.46 -11.92
CA LEU A 219 7.79 -13.60 -10.56
C LEU A 219 6.77 -14.74 -10.48
N GLN A 220 5.95 -14.97 -11.52
CA GLN A 220 5.05 -16.12 -11.59
C GLN A 220 5.84 -17.43 -11.59
N GLN A 221 6.92 -17.53 -12.37
CA GLN A 221 7.81 -18.70 -12.35
C GLN A 221 8.42 -18.91 -10.97
N SER A 222 8.80 -17.82 -10.28
CA SER A 222 9.29 -17.87 -8.90
C SER A 222 8.23 -18.39 -7.93
N ILE A 223 6.94 -18.00 -8.10
CA ILE A 223 5.82 -18.53 -7.32
C ILE A 223 5.67 -20.03 -7.55
N GLN A 224 5.69 -20.48 -8.81
CA GLN A 224 5.62 -21.90 -9.15
C GLN A 224 6.78 -22.71 -8.56
N HIS A 225 7.99 -22.15 -8.61
CA HIS A 225 9.15 -22.75 -7.97
C HIS A 225 8.99 -22.85 -6.45
N ALA A 226 8.52 -21.78 -5.80
CA ALA A 226 8.27 -21.75 -4.36
C ALA A 226 7.20 -22.78 -3.93
N LEU A 227 6.13 -22.93 -4.70
CA LEU A 227 5.12 -23.96 -4.49
C LEU A 227 5.70 -25.36 -4.59
N GLY A 228 6.50 -25.62 -5.64
CA GLY A 228 7.15 -26.92 -5.85
C GLY A 228 8.21 -27.28 -4.81
N LYS A 229 8.87 -26.27 -4.21
CA LYS A 229 9.91 -26.45 -3.17
C LYS A 229 9.37 -26.31 -1.75
N ASN A 230 8.10 -25.98 -1.60
CA ASN A 230 7.47 -25.68 -0.31
C ASN A 230 8.17 -24.53 0.43
N ASP A 231 8.65 -23.52 -0.31
CA ASP A 231 9.35 -22.34 0.22
C ASP A 231 8.37 -21.19 0.47
N LYS A 232 7.88 -21.10 1.72
CA LYS A 232 6.93 -20.05 2.15
C LYS A 232 7.49 -18.65 1.99
N ALA A 233 8.76 -18.43 2.34
CA ALA A 233 9.36 -17.10 2.30
C ALA A 233 9.46 -16.58 0.86
N LEU A 234 9.94 -17.41 -0.07
CA LEU A 234 9.99 -17.06 -1.49
C LEU A 234 8.60 -16.82 -2.06
N LEU A 235 7.59 -17.62 -1.65
CA LEU A 235 6.21 -17.47 -2.08
C LEU A 235 5.64 -16.11 -1.66
N ILE A 236 5.80 -15.73 -0.38
CA ILE A 236 5.36 -14.43 0.14
C ILE A 236 6.04 -13.28 -0.61
N ASP A 237 7.36 -13.32 -0.76
CA ASP A 237 8.12 -12.28 -1.42
C ASP A 237 7.70 -12.12 -2.89
N SER A 238 7.50 -13.23 -3.61
CA SER A 238 7.09 -13.21 -5.02
C SER A 238 5.66 -12.70 -5.20
N LEU A 239 4.72 -13.10 -4.32
CA LEU A 239 3.34 -12.59 -4.31
C LEU A 239 3.28 -11.09 -4.03
N ARG A 240 4.11 -10.59 -3.12
CA ARG A 240 4.21 -9.15 -2.86
C ARG A 240 4.75 -8.40 -4.06
N ALA A 241 5.86 -8.89 -4.62
CA ALA A 241 6.55 -8.25 -5.75
C ALA A 241 5.66 -8.15 -7.00
N ILE A 242 4.85 -9.18 -7.31
CA ILE A 242 3.97 -9.19 -8.49
C ILE A 242 2.68 -8.36 -8.30
N SER A 243 2.35 -7.98 -7.07
CA SER A 243 1.02 -7.52 -6.69
C SER A 243 0.55 -6.23 -7.38
N PHE A 244 1.45 -5.44 -7.93
CA PHE A 244 1.11 -4.21 -8.68
C PHE A 244 1.44 -4.31 -10.17
N ALA A 245 1.57 -5.52 -10.71
CA ALA A 245 1.77 -5.72 -12.13
C ALA A 245 0.50 -5.34 -12.92
N PRO A 246 0.60 -4.55 -14.01
CA PRO A 246 -0.52 -4.27 -14.91
C PRO A 246 -1.03 -5.53 -15.63
N ALA A 247 -0.20 -6.57 -15.72
CA ALA A 247 -0.54 -7.86 -16.33
C ALA A 247 -1.51 -8.67 -15.42
N SER A 248 -2.74 -8.21 -15.31
CA SER A 248 -3.77 -8.77 -14.40
C SER A 248 -3.97 -10.28 -14.59
N GLY A 249 -3.90 -10.81 -15.81
CA GLY A 249 -4.02 -12.24 -16.08
C GLY A 249 -2.95 -13.07 -15.37
N ILE A 250 -1.71 -12.59 -15.33
CA ILE A 250 -0.59 -13.26 -14.65
C ILE A 250 -0.81 -13.25 -13.13
N CYS A 251 -1.22 -12.11 -12.57
CA CYS A 251 -1.53 -12.00 -11.14
C CYS A 251 -2.69 -12.92 -10.75
N CYS A 252 -3.73 -12.98 -11.58
CA CYS A 252 -4.87 -13.87 -11.37
C CYS A 252 -4.46 -15.34 -11.39
N ALA A 253 -3.67 -15.76 -12.39
CA ALA A 253 -3.15 -17.13 -12.47
C ALA A 253 -2.30 -17.50 -11.25
N ALA A 254 -1.44 -16.57 -10.81
CA ALA A 254 -0.63 -16.78 -9.60
C ALA A 254 -1.50 -17.00 -8.34
N ILE A 255 -2.57 -16.22 -8.16
CA ILE A 255 -3.52 -16.41 -7.05
C ILE A 255 -4.21 -17.77 -7.18
N ASP A 256 -4.69 -18.13 -8.37
CA ASP A 256 -5.43 -19.38 -8.61
C ASP A 256 -4.53 -20.60 -8.33
N GLU A 257 -3.25 -20.56 -8.73
CA GLU A 257 -2.24 -21.59 -8.44
C GLU A 257 -2.02 -21.75 -6.91
N VAL A 258 -1.92 -20.63 -6.18
CA VAL A 258 -1.78 -20.66 -4.72
C VAL A 258 -3.02 -21.21 -4.04
N LEU A 259 -4.22 -20.81 -4.48
CA LEU A 259 -5.48 -21.29 -3.92
C LEU A 259 -5.73 -22.80 -4.19
N ALA A 260 -5.09 -23.36 -5.23
CA ALA A 260 -5.09 -24.78 -5.52
C ALA A 260 -4.01 -25.57 -4.75
N SER A 261 -3.13 -24.91 -4.02
CA SER A 261 -2.01 -25.51 -3.30
C SER A 261 -2.29 -25.74 -1.82
N ASN A 262 -1.36 -26.44 -1.14
CA ASN A 262 -1.39 -26.60 0.31
C ASN A 262 -1.25 -25.27 1.10
N TRP A 263 -0.78 -24.21 0.45
CA TRP A 263 -0.61 -22.88 1.04
C TRP A 263 -1.90 -22.06 1.06
N ALA A 264 -2.98 -22.55 0.45
CA ALA A 264 -4.26 -21.85 0.40
C ALA A 264 -4.88 -21.57 1.79
N GLU A 265 -4.51 -22.36 2.80
CA GLU A 265 -5.02 -22.29 4.18
C GLU A 265 -3.96 -21.71 5.15
N ASP A 266 -2.87 -21.15 4.63
CA ASP A 266 -1.86 -20.46 5.44
C ASP A 266 -2.24 -19.01 5.71
N ALA A 267 -2.22 -18.61 6.98
CA ALA A 267 -2.66 -17.30 7.42
C ALA A 267 -1.84 -16.14 6.79
N ASP A 268 -0.51 -16.28 6.71
CA ASP A 268 0.35 -15.22 6.17
C ASP A 268 0.15 -15.08 4.66
N ILE A 269 -0.02 -16.18 3.94
CA ILE A 269 -0.32 -16.18 2.49
C ILE A 269 -1.67 -15.52 2.22
N CYS A 270 -2.72 -15.88 2.99
CA CYS A 270 -4.03 -15.23 2.86
C CYS A 270 -3.97 -13.72 3.18
N GLN A 271 -3.18 -13.31 4.18
CA GLN A 271 -2.97 -11.89 4.48
C GLN A 271 -2.26 -11.16 3.35
N VAL A 272 -1.29 -11.77 2.68
CA VAL A 272 -0.63 -11.17 1.51
C VAL A 272 -1.61 -11.03 0.35
N ILE A 273 -2.40 -12.06 0.06
CA ILE A 273 -3.41 -12.00 -1.02
C ILE A 273 -4.44 -10.91 -0.73
N ALA A 274 -5.05 -10.88 0.46
CA ALA A 274 -6.03 -9.87 0.84
C ALA A 274 -5.42 -8.45 0.90
N GLY A 275 -4.22 -8.32 1.44
CA GLY A 275 -3.59 -7.03 1.68
C GLY A 275 -2.85 -6.43 0.48
N ARG A 276 -2.42 -7.24 -0.49
CA ARG A 276 -1.60 -6.78 -1.63
C ARG A 276 -2.21 -7.07 -3.00
N LEU A 277 -2.95 -8.17 -3.13
CA LEU A 277 -3.53 -8.63 -4.39
C LEU A 277 -5.06 -8.44 -4.43
N TRP A 278 -5.63 -7.64 -3.52
CA TRP A 278 -7.08 -7.41 -3.37
C TRP A 278 -7.77 -7.01 -4.68
N THR A 279 -7.09 -6.26 -5.56
CA THR A 279 -7.63 -5.83 -6.85
C THR A 279 -7.96 -6.99 -7.77
N HIS A 280 -7.33 -8.14 -7.58
CA HIS A 280 -7.53 -9.36 -8.37
C HIS A 280 -8.58 -10.32 -7.75
N LEU A 281 -9.13 -9.98 -6.57
CA LEU A 281 -10.23 -10.71 -5.92
C LEU A 281 -11.63 -10.22 -6.35
N GLN A 282 -11.73 -9.32 -7.33
CA GLN A 282 -13.03 -8.79 -7.80
C GLN A 282 -13.86 -9.83 -8.58
N ALA A 283 -13.24 -10.86 -9.15
CA ALA A 283 -13.94 -11.97 -9.77
C ALA A 283 -14.67 -12.79 -8.68
N PRO A 284 -16.02 -12.96 -8.77
CA PRO A 284 -16.79 -13.65 -7.72
C PRO A 284 -16.27 -15.05 -7.41
N GLU A 285 -15.87 -15.81 -8.43
CA GLU A 285 -15.39 -17.18 -8.30
C GLU A 285 -14.08 -17.23 -7.50
N ARG A 286 -13.14 -16.32 -7.79
CA ARG A 286 -11.84 -16.25 -7.09
C ARG A 286 -12.01 -15.77 -5.67
N LEU A 287 -12.88 -14.78 -5.44
CA LEU A 287 -13.21 -14.33 -4.09
C LEU A 287 -13.85 -15.46 -3.29
N ALA A 288 -14.80 -16.21 -3.87
CA ALA A 288 -15.42 -17.35 -3.21
C ALA A 288 -14.39 -18.41 -2.83
N ALA A 289 -13.50 -18.79 -3.78
CA ALA A 289 -12.42 -19.75 -3.51
C ALA A 289 -11.48 -19.26 -2.39
N PHE A 290 -11.11 -17.97 -2.41
CA PHE A 290 -10.29 -17.36 -1.36
C PHE A 290 -10.98 -17.41 0.01
N MET A 291 -12.26 -17.07 0.09
CA MET A 291 -13.01 -17.07 1.35
C MET A 291 -13.23 -18.49 1.88
N GLU A 292 -13.50 -19.46 1.01
CA GLU A 292 -13.61 -20.88 1.38
C GLU A 292 -12.31 -21.40 2.00
N LYS A 293 -11.16 -21.04 1.43
CA LYS A 293 -9.85 -21.42 1.93
C LYS A 293 -9.49 -20.69 3.22
N SER A 294 -9.74 -19.40 3.29
CA SER A 294 -9.49 -18.62 4.51
C SER A 294 -10.32 -19.06 5.71
N ALA A 295 -11.53 -19.60 5.49
CA ALA A 295 -12.39 -20.15 6.53
C ALA A 295 -11.88 -21.48 7.12
N GLN A 296 -10.94 -22.15 6.45
CA GLN A 296 -10.31 -23.40 6.89
C GLN A 296 -9.02 -23.16 7.69
N ILE A 297 -8.55 -21.90 7.79
CA ILE A 297 -7.34 -21.57 8.54
C ILE A 297 -7.55 -21.94 10.02
N THR A 298 -6.70 -22.84 10.51
CA THR A 298 -6.65 -23.19 11.93
C THR A 298 -5.66 -22.28 12.64
N SER A 299 -6.19 -21.36 13.48
CA SER A 299 -5.39 -20.41 14.24
C SER A 299 -6.06 -20.08 15.56
N GLU A 300 -5.27 -19.76 16.59
CA GLU A 300 -5.77 -19.23 17.87
C GLU A 300 -6.40 -17.83 17.71
N GLN A 301 -6.00 -17.09 16.67
CA GLN A 301 -6.53 -15.76 16.38
C GLN A 301 -7.63 -15.83 15.32
N PRO A 302 -8.63 -14.93 15.33
CA PRO A 302 -9.73 -14.92 14.38
C PRO A 302 -9.28 -14.37 13.01
N VAL A 303 -8.39 -15.08 12.31
CA VAL A 303 -7.82 -14.67 11.01
C VAL A 303 -8.91 -14.40 9.99
N PHE A 304 -9.90 -15.31 9.87
CA PHE A 304 -11.02 -15.13 8.94
C PHE A 304 -11.78 -13.82 9.18
N ALA A 305 -12.10 -13.50 10.44
CA ALA A 305 -12.80 -12.25 10.78
C ALA A 305 -12.00 -11.01 10.38
N SER A 306 -10.67 -11.04 10.60
CA SER A 306 -9.79 -9.95 10.21
C SER A 306 -9.71 -9.79 8.70
N LEU A 307 -9.58 -10.88 7.93
CA LEU A 307 -9.58 -10.87 6.47
C LEU A 307 -10.93 -10.38 5.92
N PHE A 308 -12.04 -10.87 6.48
CA PHE A 308 -13.38 -10.42 6.11
C PHE A 308 -13.56 -8.93 6.35
N ALA A 309 -13.19 -8.42 7.53
CA ALA A 309 -13.29 -7.01 7.87
C ALA A 309 -12.45 -6.13 6.95
N ASP A 310 -11.24 -6.60 6.58
CA ASP A 310 -10.36 -5.88 5.66
C ASP A 310 -10.93 -5.82 4.24
N LEU A 311 -11.44 -6.94 3.71
CA LEU A 311 -11.99 -7.00 2.36
C LEU A 311 -13.33 -6.28 2.23
N VAL A 312 -14.23 -6.40 3.22
CA VAL A 312 -15.53 -5.70 3.20
C VAL A 312 -15.37 -4.19 3.33
N ALA A 313 -14.28 -3.71 3.90
CA ALA A 313 -13.96 -2.29 3.96
C ALA A 313 -13.65 -1.71 2.56
N ILE A 314 -13.12 -2.50 1.63
CA ILE A 314 -12.75 -2.04 0.28
C ILE A 314 -14.03 -1.81 -0.55
N PRO A 315 -14.31 -0.57 -1.01
CA PRO A 315 -15.57 -0.25 -1.68
C PRO A 315 -15.87 -1.11 -2.91
N THR A 316 -14.85 -1.44 -3.71
CA THR A 316 -14.99 -2.26 -4.91
C THR A 316 -15.24 -3.74 -4.63
N LEU A 317 -14.81 -4.26 -3.48
CA LEU A 317 -15.01 -5.65 -3.06
C LEU A 317 -16.25 -5.84 -2.20
N ARG A 318 -16.66 -4.80 -1.46
CA ARG A 318 -17.78 -4.86 -0.52
C ARG A 318 -19.04 -5.53 -1.05
N PRO A 319 -19.57 -5.17 -2.25
CA PRO A 319 -20.78 -5.80 -2.78
C PRO A 319 -20.61 -7.32 -2.97
N HIS A 320 -19.44 -7.75 -3.43
CA HIS A 320 -19.13 -9.16 -3.68
C HIS A 320 -18.97 -9.94 -2.36
N VAL A 321 -18.26 -9.36 -1.38
CA VAL A 321 -18.08 -9.95 -0.05
C VAL A 321 -19.44 -10.10 0.67
N LEU A 322 -20.30 -9.07 0.61
CA LEU A 322 -21.62 -9.13 1.22
C LEU A 322 -22.58 -10.09 0.49
N ALA A 323 -22.45 -10.24 -0.83
CA ALA A 323 -23.24 -11.22 -1.58
C ALA A 323 -22.94 -12.66 -1.13
N MET A 324 -21.70 -12.97 -0.76
CA MET A 324 -21.31 -14.28 -0.26
C MET A 324 -21.99 -14.65 1.04
N LEU A 325 -22.34 -13.68 1.90
CA LEU A 325 -23.11 -13.95 3.13
C LEU A 325 -24.48 -14.54 2.85
N ARG A 326 -25.01 -14.35 1.64
CA ARG A 326 -26.34 -14.82 1.19
C ARG A 326 -26.26 -16.05 0.28
N CYS A 327 -25.06 -16.49 -0.08
CA CYS A 327 -24.88 -17.66 -0.93
C CYS A 327 -25.30 -18.92 -0.17
N GLU A 328 -26.17 -19.74 -0.77
CA GLU A 328 -26.63 -21.00 -0.17
C GLU A 328 -25.59 -22.13 -0.33
N GLN A 329 -24.77 -22.05 -1.38
CA GLN A 329 -23.75 -23.05 -1.70
C GLN A 329 -22.42 -22.71 -1.01
N ARG A 330 -22.35 -22.85 0.31
CA ARG A 330 -21.16 -22.64 1.14
C ARG A 330 -20.78 -23.92 1.84
N SER A 331 -19.49 -24.12 2.07
CA SER A 331 -18.99 -25.18 2.93
C SER A 331 -19.46 -24.98 4.39
N GLU A 332 -19.45 -26.07 5.18
CA GLU A 332 -19.69 -25.94 6.61
C GLU A 332 -18.63 -25.08 7.31
N ALA A 333 -17.38 -25.12 6.85
CA ALA A 333 -16.30 -24.30 7.39
C ALA A 333 -16.60 -22.82 7.20
N LEU A 334 -16.93 -22.39 5.97
CA LEU A 334 -17.30 -21.01 5.67
C LEU A 334 -18.57 -20.59 6.42
N SER A 335 -19.57 -21.46 6.52
CA SER A 335 -20.80 -21.16 7.25
C SER A 335 -20.55 -20.93 8.74
N ARG A 336 -19.71 -21.75 9.38
CA ARG A 336 -19.26 -21.55 10.78
C ARG A 336 -18.46 -20.28 10.96
N ALA A 337 -17.50 -20.00 10.06
CA ALA A 337 -16.67 -18.79 10.11
C ALA A 337 -17.53 -17.52 9.99
N ILE A 338 -18.52 -17.51 9.08
CA ILE A 338 -19.49 -16.41 8.95
C ILE A 338 -20.35 -16.28 10.22
N GLY A 339 -20.84 -17.39 10.79
CA GLY A 339 -21.59 -17.37 12.05
C GLY A 339 -20.81 -16.71 13.18
N GLY A 340 -19.51 -16.95 13.25
CA GLY A 340 -18.60 -16.34 14.23
C GLY A 340 -18.37 -14.83 14.06
N LEU A 341 -18.76 -14.22 12.93
CA LEU A 341 -18.68 -12.76 12.76
C LEU A 341 -19.75 -11.99 13.53
N PHE A 342 -20.83 -12.68 13.95
CA PHE A 342 -22.02 -12.10 14.57
C PHE A 342 -22.24 -12.59 16.01
N SER A 343 -21.33 -13.37 16.55
CA SER A 343 -21.39 -13.95 17.91
C SER A 343 -20.73 -13.06 18.98
#